data_7b4106411505d3de8c561e163e08c53d
#
_entry.id   7b4106411505d3de8c561e163e08c53d
#
_cell.length_a   1.000
_cell.length_b   1.000
_cell.length_c   1.000
_cell.angle_alpha   90.00
_cell.angle_beta   90.00
_cell.angle_gamma   90.00
#
_symmetry.space_group_name_H-M   'P 1'
#
loop_
_entity.id
_entity.type
_entity.pdbx_description
1 polymer ?
#
loop_
_entity_poly.entity_id
_entity_poly.type
_entity_poly.pdbx_seq_one_letter_code
_entity_poly.pdbx_strand_id
1 'polypeptide(L)'
;MKRKKKSGAVKMIAAIVVVVILLCGIFAIIRNLFSPGSADNKAGNKGMDSGKATEASTEKADNSVPMTDLKVSAPATTIRVGETMQLKITHEPSNATNTKLKWTCDKDGMVTVTKDGVLKPGKNAGKNTVKVTATATDGSKLSASFDLRIYPAIDPSKPMVAITFDDGPNPDTTTPMLDTLEENYAKATFFCLGQNAGYYPETVQREHNLGMEVGTHTYSHKVLTSLARRSGSSFNAGKRRLALYDLVF
;
A
#
# COMPACT_ATOMS: atom_id res chain seq x y z
N MET A 1 12.30 31.10 -33.76
CA MET A 1 12.31 29.74 -34.36
C MET A 1 12.72 28.76 -33.29
N LYS A 2 11.84 27.89 -32.80
CA LYS A 2 11.70 26.45 -32.99
C LYS A 2 10.56 25.92 -32.10
N ARG A 3 9.38 25.76 -32.69
CA ARG A 3 8.34 24.85 -32.12
C ARG A 3 8.46 23.53 -32.86
N LYS A 4 8.78 22.45 -32.15
CA LYS A 4 8.42 21.06 -32.54
C LYS A 4 8.89 20.08 -31.45
N LYS A 5 7.96 19.67 -30.52
CA LYS A 5 8.00 18.36 -29.85
C LYS A 5 6.73 18.15 -29.02
N LYS A 6 5.54 18.12 -29.66
CA LYS A 6 4.27 17.71 -29.02
C LYS A 6 3.52 16.59 -29.76
N SER A 7 4.10 16.03 -30.83
CA SER A 7 3.37 15.06 -31.69
C SER A 7 3.47 13.61 -31.20
N GLY A 8 4.49 13.21 -30.43
CA GLY A 8 4.69 11.82 -30.03
C GLY A 8 3.79 11.36 -28.87
N ALA A 9 3.66 12.19 -27.83
CA ALA A 9 2.89 11.85 -26.64
C ALA A 9 1.37 11.73 -26.92
N VAL A 10 0.82 12.61 -27.77
CA VAL A 10 -0.60 12.56 -28.14
C VAL A 10 -0.94 11.31 -28.97
N LYS A 11 -0.04 10.88 -29.85
CA LYS A 11 -0.22 9.64 -30.63
C LYS A 11 -0.14 8.38 -29.75
N MET A 12 0.72 8.39 -28.73
CA MET A 12 0.85 7.26 -27.80
C MET A 12 -0.37 7.13 -26.88
N ILE A 13 -0.93 8.23 -26.38
CA ILE A 13 -2.15 8.24 -25.58
C ILE A 13 -3.36 7.78 -26.41
N ALA A 14 -3.49 8.22 -27.64
CA ALA A 14 -4.56 7.77 -28.54
C ALA A 14 -4.48 6.26 -28.83
N ALA A 15 -3.29 5.70 -29.01
CA ALA A 15 -3.09 4.26 -29.22
C ALA A 15 -3.49 3.43 -27.97
N ILE A 16 -3.17 3.89 -26.77
CA ILE A 16 -3.54 3.21 -25.52
C ILE A 16 -5.06 3.23 -25.33
N VAL A 17 -5.74 4.34 -25.60
CA VAL A 17 -7.20 4.43 -25.49
C VAL A 17 -7.91 3.49 -26.46
N VAL A 18 -7.43 3.34 -27.67
CA VAL A 18 -8.00 2.42 -28.67
C VAL A 18 -7.83 0.96 -28.23
N VAL A 19 -6.67 0.57 -27.67
CA VAL A 19 -6.44 -0.78 -27.16
C VAL A 19 -7.37 -1.09 -25.98
N VAL A 20 -7.59 -0.15 -25.06
CA VAL A 20 -8.51 -0.34 -23.94
C VAL A 20 -9.95 -0.52 -24.40
N ILE A 21 -10.41 0.26 -25.40
CA ILE A 21 -11.77 0.14 -25.96
C ILE A 21 -11.95 -1.22 -26.67
N LEU A 22 -10.94 -1.70 -27.40
CA LEU A 22 -10.99 -3.01 -28.06
C LEU A 22 -11.03 -4.16 -27.04
N LEU A 23 -10.28 -4.08 -25.95
CA LEU A 23 -10.29 -5.08 -24.88
C LEU A 23 -11.64 -5.12 -24.14
N CYS A 24 -12.25 -3.96 -23.89
CA CYS A 24 -13.59 -3.89 -23.31
C CYS A 24 -14.67 -4.44 -24.24
N GLY A 25 -14.54 -4.23 -25.55
CA GLY A 25 -15.46 -4.77 -26.57
C GLY A 25 -15.41 -6.31 -26.66
N ILE A 26 -14.22 -6.90 -26.59
CA ILE A 26 -14.01 -8.36 -26.58
C ILE A 26 -14.61 -8.99 -25.33
N PHE A 27 -14.51 -8.34 -24.17
CA PHE A 27 -15.10 -8.84 -22.92
C PHE A 27 -16.63 -8.86 -22.94
N ALA A 28 -17.26 -7.87 -23.60
CA ALA A 28 -18.71 -7.82 -23.80
C ALA A 28 -19.22 -8.92 -24.74
N ILE A 29 -18.46 -9.28 -25.78
CA ILE A 29 -18.82 -10.34 -26.73
C ILE A 29 -18.71 -11.72 -26.07
N ILE A 30 -17.70 -11.98 -25.26
CA ILE A 30 -17.52 -13.25 -24.55
C ILE A 30 -18.66 -13.48 -23.54
N ARG A 31 -19.14 -12.42 -22.89
CA ARG A 31 -20.25 -12.51 -21.92
C ARG A 31 -21.58 -12.88 -22.56
N ASN A 32 -21.82 -12.56 -23.83
CA ASN A 32 -23.03 -12.90 -24.56
C ASN A 32 -23.02 -14.32 -25.17
N LEU A 33 -21.86 -14.97 -25.27
CA LEU A 33 -21.74 -16.33 -25.80
C LEU A 33 -21.97 -17.45 -24.79
N PHE A 34 -22.07 -17.15 -23.51
CA PHE A 34 -22.29 -18.10 -22.41
C PHE A 34 -23.56 -17.80 -21.59
N SER A 35 -24.69 -17.49 -22.24
CA SER A 35 -26.01 -17.51 -21.57
C SER A 35 -26.69 -18.87 -21.85
N PRO A 36 -27.07 -19.61 -20.79
CA PRO A 36 -27.85 -20.85 -20.97
C PRO A 36 -29.27 -20.49 -21.39
N GLY A 37 -29.66 -20.95 -22.52
CA GLY A 37 -31.03 -20.84 -23.04
C GLY A 37 -32.03 -21.61 -22.18
N SER A 38 -33.13 -20.94 -21.88
CA SER A 38 -34.36 -21.50 -21.31
C SER A 38 -35.03 -22.43 -22.34
N ALA A 39 -35.34 -23.65 -21.97
CA ALA A 39 -36.17 -24.53 -22.79
C ALA A 39 -37.39 -24.97 -21.99
N ASP A 40 -38.54 -24.73 -22.61
CA ASP A 40 -39.90 -24.95 -22.13
C ASP A 40 -40.29 -26.41 -21.94
N ASN A 41 -41.20 -26.61 -21.01
CA ASN A 41 -41.97 -27.83 -20.66
C ASN A 41 -42.82 -28.38 -21.79
N LYS A 42 -42.89 -29.70 -21.88
CA LYS A 42 -44.19 -30.37 -22.13
C LYS A 42 -44.25 -31.78 -21.50
N ALA A 43 -45.37 -32.03 -20.88
CA ALA A 43 -45.75 -33.17 -20.08
C ALA A 43 -45.97 -34.47 -20.86
N GLY A 44 -45.76 -35.62 -20.21
CA GLY A 44 -46.20 -36.93 -20.66
C GLY A 44 -46.06 -37.97 -19.55
N ASN A 45 -47.18 -38.50 -19.10
CA ASN A 45 -47.42 -39.38 -17.98
C ASN A 45 -47.14 -40.86 -18.31
N LYS A 46 -46.68 -41.63 -17.33
CA LYS A 46 -46.99 -43.01 -16.89
C LYS A 46 -45.79 -43.92 -16.67
N GLY A 47 -45.83 -44.61 -15.51
CA GLY A 47 -45.19 -45.90 -15.29
C GLY A 47 -44.55 -46.06 -13.91
N MET A 48 -45.30 -46.68 -13.00
CA MET A 48 -44.84 -47.24 -11.71
C MET A 48 -43.74 -48.28 -11.91
N ASP A 49 -42.66 -48.25 -11.17
CA ASP A 49 -42.16 -49.44 -10.44
C ASP A 49 -41.18 -49.07 -9.30
N SER A 50 -41.15 -49.97 -8.32
CA SER A 50 -40.66 -49.85 -6.97
C SER A 50 -39.14 -49.96 -6.81
N GLY A 51 -38.63 -49.20 -5.83
CA GLY A 51 -37.61 -49.72 -4.91
C GLY A 51 -36.13 -49.51 -5.25
N LYS A 52 -35.57 -48.48 -4.70
CA LYS A 52 -34.30 -48.56 -3.92
C LYS A 52 -34.01 -47.21 -3.30
N ALA A 53 -34.01 -47.14 -2.00
CA ALA A 53 -33.52 -45.97 -1.28
C ALA A 53 -32.03 -45.77 -1.54
N THR A 54 -31.69 -44.78 -2.33
CA THR A 54 -30.34 -44.28 -2.44
C THR A 54 -30.29 -43.04 -1.55
N GLU A 55 -29.52 -43.11 -0.48
CA GLU A 55 -29.24 -41.98 0.38
C GLU A 55 -28.75 -40.82 -0.50
N ALA A 56 -29.58 -39.79 -0.61
CA ALA A 56 -29.19 -38.53 -1.19
C ALA A 56 -28.22 -37.89 -0.18
N SER A 57 -26.94 -37.95 -0.49
CA SER A 57 -25.95 -37.07 0.13
C SER A 57 -26.38 -35.63 -0.19
N THR A 58 -26.98 -34.97 0.78
CA THR A 58 -27.21 -33.53 0.73
C THR A 58 -25.83 -32.88 0.68
N GLU A 59 -25.34 -32.57 -0.51
CA GLU A 59 -24.26 -31.62 -0.72
C GLU A 59 -24.73 -30.31 -0.09
N LYS A 60 -24.13 -29.98 1.05
CA LYS A 60 -24.33 -28.72 1.73
C LYS A 60 -23.86 -27.65 0.76
N ALA A 61 -24.76 -26.89 0.18
CA ALA A 61 -24.40 -25.79 -0.70
C ALA A 61 -23.37 -24.92 0.04
N ASP A 62 -22.16 -24.86 -0.49
CA ASP A 62 -21.09 -24.02 0.03
C ASP A 62 -21.44 -22.56 -0.31
N ASN A 63 -22.08 -21.87 0.65
CA ASN A 63 -22.43 -20.46 0.55
C ASN A 63 -21.20 -19.56 0.84
N SER A 64 -19.98 -20.07 0.69
CA SER A 64 -18.78 -19.27 0.89
C SER A 64 -18.66 -18.19 -0.19
N VAL A 65 -18.34 -16.98 0.24
CA VAL A 65 -18.02 -15.85 -0.64
C VAL A 65 -16.51 -15.68 -0.61
N PRO A 66 -15.78 -16.10 -1.67
CA PRO A 66 -14.33 -15.96 -1.71
C PRO A 66 -13.91 -14.49 -1.91
N MET A 67 -12.67 -14.17 -1.56
CA MET A 67 -12.07 -12.88 -1.91
C MET A 67 -11.83 -12.79 -3.43
N THR A 68 -12.03 -11.60 -3.99
CA THR A 68 -11.77 -11.26 -5.41
C THR A 68 -10.64 -10.26 -5.56
N ASP A 69 -10.27 -9.53 -4.50
CA ASP A 69 -9.09 -8.66 -4.43
C ASP A 69 -8.48 -8.74 -3.02
N LEU A 70 -7.17 -8.59 -2.94
CA LEU A 70 -6.41 -8.55 -1.70
C LEU A 70 -5.30 -7.52 -1.83
N LYS A 71 -5.29 -6.54 -0.93
CA LYS A 71 -4.22 -5.54 -0.84
C LYS A 71 -3.63 -5.53 0.55
N VAL A 72 -2.32 -5.48 0.60
CA VAL A 72 -1.55 -5.30 1.83
C VAL A 72 -0.61 -4.12 1.64
N SER A 73 -0.62 -3.19 2.57
CA SER A 73 0.31 -2.07 2.58
C SER A 73 0.94 -1.91 3.95
N ALA A 74 2.21 -1.56 3.94
CA ALA A 74 2.97 -1.18 5.12
C ALA A 74 3.04 0.36 5.22
N PRO A 75 2.95 0.95 6.41
CA PRO A 75 3.05 2.41 6.57
C PRO A 75 4.46 2.94 6.27
N ALA A 76 5.47 2.08 6.31
CA ALA A 76 6.84 2.40 5.92
C ALA A 76 7.50 1.19 5.25
N THR A 77 8.51 1.42 4.41
CA THR A 77 9.31 0.39 3.76
C THR A 77 10.47 -0.12 4.63
N THR A 78 10.62 0.46 5.81
CA THR A 78 11.69 0.12 6.78
C THR A 78 11.11 -0.14 8.16
N ILE A 79 11.74 -1.02 8.92
CA ILE A 79 11.45 -1.29 10.33
C ILE A 79 12.75 -1.64 11.05
N ARG A 80 12.86 -1.32 12.34
CA ARG A 80 14.01 -1.69 13.16
C ARG A 80 13.73 -2.95 13.97
N VAL A 81 14.75 -3.76 14.18
CA VAL A 81 14.66 -4.90 15.14
C VAL A 81 14.28 -4.38 16.52
N GLY A 82 13.22 -4.95 17.08
CA GLY A 82 12.62 -4.52 18.36
C GLY A 82 11.35 -3.68 18.22
N GLU A 83 11.11 -3.10 17.04
CA GLU A 83 9.87 -2.39 16.74
C GLU A 83 8.78 -3.33 16.20
N THR A 84 7.55 -2.84 16.15
CA THR A 84 6.42 -3.52 15.50
C THR A 84 5.76 -2.58 14.51
N MET A 85 5.13 -3.13 13.47
CA MET A 85 4.47 -2.38 12.42
C MET A 85 3.08 -2.95 12.18
N GLN A 86 2.04 -2.11 12.22
CA GLN A 86 0.69 -2.49 11.85
C GLN A 86 0.54 -2.42 10.34
N LEU A 87 0.24 -3.53 9.69
CA LEU A 87 -0.07 -3.59 8.27
C LEU A 87 -1.54 -3.21 8.04
N LYS A 88 -1.81 -2.51 6.95
CA LYS A 88 -3.15 -2.25 6.45
C LYS A 88 -3.51 -3.33 5.43
N ILE A 89 -4.58 -4.06 5.72
CA ILE A 89 -5.10 -5.16 4.90
C ILE A 89 -6.48 -4.75 4.41
N THR A 90 -6.70 -4.85 3.11
CA THR A 90 -8.02 -4.63 2.50
C THR A 90 -8.33 -5.74 1.52
N HIS A 91 -9.59 -6.13 1.43
CA HIS A 91 -10.07 -7.16 0.51
C HIS A 91 -11.44 -6.79 -0.05
N GLU A 92 -11.74 -7.36 -1.19
CA GLU A 92 -13.08 -7.33 -1.80
C GLU A 92 -13.56 -8.76 -2.06
N PRO A 93 -14.87 -9.03 -1.98
CA PRO A 93 -15.90 -8.13 -1.44
C PRO A 93 -15.82 -8.03 0.10
N SER A 94 -16.43 -6.99 0.68
CA SER A 94 -16.41 -6.77 2.14
C SER A 94 -17.09 -7.88 2.95
N ASN A 95 -17.98 -8.67 2.32
CA ASN A 95 -18.67 -9.81 2.90
C ASN A 95 -17.99 -11.16 2.63
N ALA A 96 -16.70 -11.17 2.23
CA ALA A 96 -15.94 -12.40 2.08
C ALA A 96 -15.97 -13.22 3.37
N THR A 97 -16.29 -14.53 3.27
CA THR A 97 -16.54 -15.39 4.43
C THR A 97 -15.29 -15.88 5.13
N ASN A 98 -14.18 -15.99 4.39
CA ASN A 98 -12.88 -16.37 4.93
C ASN A 98 -11.82 -15.33 4.53
N THR A 99 -11.42 -14.48 5.47
CA THR A 99 -10.41 -13.42 5.28
C THR A 99 -9.06 -13.77 5.90
N LYS A 100 -8.86 -15.04 6.29
CA LYS A 100 -7.59 -15.48 6.88
C LYS A 100 -6.47 -15.48 5.85
N LEU A 101 -5.31 -15.03 6.26
CA LEU A 101 -4.11 -14.94 5.44
C LEU A 101 -3.02 -15.86 6.00
N LYS A 102 -2.30 -16.50 5.10
CA LYS A 102 -1.02 -17.15 5.39
C LYS A 102 0.11 -16.19 5.05
N TRP A 103 0.94 -15.91 6.02
CA TRP A 103 2.11 -15.03 5.85
C TRP A 103 3.36 -15.85 5.59
N THR A 104 4.17 -15.40 4.64
CA THR A 104 5.48 -15.98 4.30
C THR A 104 6.50 -14.87 4.09
N CYS A 105 7.77 -15.22 4.28
CA CYS A 105 8.91 -14.35 4.01
C CYS A 105 9.89 -15.12 3.11
N ASP A 106 10.52 -14.45 2.17
CA ASP A 106 11.54 -15.04 1.28
C ASP A 106 12.79 -15.52 2.02
N LYS A 107 12.99 -15.04 3.25
CA LYS A 107 14.06 -15.48 4.15
C LYS A 107 13.44 -15.93 5.47
N ASP A 108 13.65 -17.18 5.81
CA ASP A 108 13.06 -17.78 7.02
C ASP A 108 13.50 -17.07 8.31
N GLY A 109 12.54 -16.89 9.23
CA GLY A 109 12.78 -16.33 10.56
C GLY A 109 13.07 -14.82 10.59
N MET A 110 13.08 -14.13 9.44
CA MET A 110 13.37 -12.69 9.39
C MET A 110 12.22 -11.85 9.91
N VAL A 111 10.98 -12.25 9.65
CA VAL A 111 9.79 -11.57 10.15
C VAL A 111 8.72 -12.55 10.59
N THR A 112 7.87 -12.12 11.50
CA THR A 112 6.61 -12.77 11.84
C THR A 112 5.48 -11.76 11.68
N VAL A 113 4.31 -12.23 11.24
CA VAL A 113 3.10 -11.40 11.16
C VAL A 113 1.99 -12.13 11.89
N THR A 114 1.33 -11.44 12.81
CA THR A 114 0.19 -11.99 13.53
C THR A 114 -1.06 -12.05 12.65
N LYS A 115 -2.10 -12.75 13.10
CA LYS A 115 -3.41 -12.78 12.44
C LYS A 115 -4.04 -11.37 12.26
N ASP A 116 -3.71 -10.45 13.16
CA ASP A 116 -4.22 -9.07 13.17
C ASP A 116 -3.34 -8.12 12.34
N GLY A 117 -2.36 -8.66 11.59
CA GLY A 117 -1.51 -7.89 10.70
C GLY A 117 -0.38 -7.12 11.39
N VAL A 118 -0.02 -7.48 12.64
CA VAL A 118 1.13 -6.88 13.32
C VAL A 118 2.40 -7.61 12.89
N LEU A 119 3.28 -6.90 12.19
CA LEU A 119 4.59 -7.40 11.75
C LEU A 119 5.66 -7.11 12.81
N LYS A 120 6.53 -8.10 13.04
CA LYS A 120 7.67 -7.97 13.94
C LYS A 120 8.90 -8.63 13.34
N PRO A 121 10.05 -7.93 13.25
CA PRO A 121 11.33 -8.52 12.85
C PRO A 121 11.87 -9.53 13.87
N GLY A 122 12.51 -10.56 13.35
CA GLY A 122 13.31 -11.48 14.18
C GLY A 122 14.52 -10.78 14.80
N LYS A 123 15.02 -11.32 15.92
CA LYS A 123 16.15 -10.71 16.66
C LYS A 123 17.41 -10.53 15.80
N ASN A 124 17.66 -11.44 14.86
CA ASN A 124 18.86 -11.46 14.01
C ASN A 124 18.56 -10.93 12.57
N ALA A 125 17.38 -10.31 12.37
CA ALA A 125 16.95 -9.89 11.04
C ALA A 125 17.58 -8.57 10.56
N GLY A 126 18.30 -7.85 11.42
CA GLY A 126 18.89 -6.55 11.07
C GLY A 126 19.84 -6.63 9.88
N LYS A 127 19.92 -5.53 9.09
CA LYS A 127 20.67 -5.40 7.83
C LYS A 127 20.21 -6.36 6.72
N ASN A 128 18.92 -6.67 6.67
CA ASN A 128 18.32 -7.46 5.61
C ASN A 128 17.22 -6.67 4.89
N THR A 129 17.05 -6.95 3.61
CA THR A 129 15.84 -6.66 2.86
C THR A 129 15.14 -7.98 2.60
N VAL A 130 13.84 -8.02 2.84
CA VAL A 130 13.01 -9.22 2.71
C VAL A 130 11.73 -8.89 1.95
N LYS A 131 11.19 -9.89 1.26
CA LYS A 131 9.86 -9.83 0.67
C LYS A 131 8.87 -10.55 1.57
N VAL A 132 7.87 -9.82 2.05
CA VAL A 132 6.77 -10.36 2.87
C VAL A 132 5.57 -10.58 1.97
N THR A 133 4.97 -11.76 2.03
CA THR A 133 3.83 -12.14 1.20
C THR A 133 2.68 -12.63 2.07
N ALA A 134 1.50 -12.08 1.84
CA ALA A 134 0.23 -12.57 2.35
C ALA A 134 -0.47 -13.38 1.27
N THR A 135 -0.96 -14.56 1.58
CA THR A 135 -1.73 -15.43 0.66
C THR A 135 -3.07 -15.74 1.30
N ALA A 136 -4.14 -15.58 0.54
CA ALA A 136 -5.49 -15.93 0.95
C ALA A 136 -5.64 -17.43 1.20
N THR A 137 -6.43 -17.80 2.23
CA THR A 137 -6.68 -19.21 2.58
C THR A 137 -8.11 -19.66 2.24
N ASP A 138 -8.84 -18.85 1.49
CA ASP A 138 -10.23 -19.09 1.05
C ASP A 138 -10.35 -19.90 -0.26
N GLY A 139 -9.22 -20.31 -0.85
CA GLY A 139 -9.17 -20.99 -2.13
C GLY A 139 -9.03 -20.08 -3.34
N SER A 140 -9.16 -18.76 -3.20
CA SER A 140 -9.00 -17.78 -4.29
C SER A 140 -7.59 -17.72 -4.88
N LYS A 141 -6.57 -18.17 -4.12
CA LYS A 141 -5.14 -18.09 -4.46
C LYS A 141 -4.61 -16.65 -4.59
N LEU A 142 -5.38 -15.67 -4.13
CA LEU A 142 -4.93 -14.27 -4.11
C LEU A 142 -3.71 -14.11 -3.20
N SER A 143 -2.80 -13.26 -3.63
CA SER A 143 -1.62 -12.91 -2.83
C SER A 143 -1.22 -11.45 -3.04
N ALA A 144 -0.70 -10.83 -2.00
CA ALA A 144 -0.13 -9.50 -2.03
C ALA A 144 1.23 -9.52 -1.33
N SER A 145 2.21 -8.78 -1.86
CA SER A 145 3.56 -8.75 -1.29
C SER A 145 4.11 -7.32 -1.28
N PHE A 146 5.06 -7.09 -0.37
CA PHE A 146 5.83 -5.85 -0.30
C PHE A 146 7.26 -6.15 0.16
N ASP A 147 8.19 -5.27 -0.21
CA ASP A 147 9.58 -5.34 0.22
C ASP A 147 9.75 -4.53 1.52
N LEU A 148 10.53 -5.06 2.45
CA LEU A 148 10.77 -4.48 3.76
C LEU A 148 12.25 -4.51 4.08
N ARG A 149 12.84 -3.36 4.39
CA ARG A 149 14.23 -3.24 4.84
C ARG A 149 14.28 -3.24 6.36
N ILE A 150 15.05 -4.14 6.93
CA ILE A 150 15.14 -4.33 8.38
C ILE A 150 16.43 -3.72 8.92
N TYR A 151 16.29 -2.71 9.75
CA TYR A 151 17.39 -2.01 10.41
C TYR A 151 17.81 -2.78 11.66
N PRO A 152 19.11 -2.75 12.03
CA PRO A 152 19.58 -3.39 13.26
C PRO A 152 18.96 -2.75 14.51
N ALA A 153 18.89 -3.49 15.60
CA ALA A 153 18.52 -2.95 16.90
C ALA A 153 19.47 -1.80 17.31
N ILE A 154 18.94 -0.86 18.06
CA ILE A 154 19.77 0.15 18.73
C ILE A 154 20.53 -0.57 19.87
N ASP A 155 21.83 -0.35 19.95
CA ASP A 155 22.67 -0.82 21.05
C ASP A 155 22.94 0.37 21.98
N PRO A 156 22.26 0.47 23.13
CA PRO A 156 22.40 1.62 24.03
C PRO A 156 23.76 1.68 24.74
N SER A 157 24.57 0.63 24.64
CA SER A 157 25.93 0.62 25.19
C SER A 157 26.94 1.38 24.31
N LYS A 158 26.56 1.72 23.08
CA LYS A 158 27.40 2.44 22.14
C LYS A 158 27.06 3.93 22.09
N PRO A 159 28.03 4.79 21.77
CA PRO A 159 27.74 6.22 21.51
C PRO A 159 26.68 6.36 20.41
N MET A 160 25.73 7.24 20.64
CA MET A 160 24.65 7.56 19.70
C MET A 160 24.65 9.04 19.34
N VAL A 161 24.29 9.36 18.12
CA VAL A 161 24.03 10.73 17.65
C VAL A 161 22.63 10.81 17.05
N ALA A 162 21.94 11.92 17.28
CA ALA A 162 20.75 12.30 16.56
C ALA A 162 21.15 13.22 15.40
N ILE A 163 20.73 12.87 14.19
CA ILE A 163 21.01 13.66 12.98
C ILE A 163 19.72 14.39 12.60
N THR A 164 19.81 15.70 12.39
CA THR A 164 18.69 16.52 11.90
C THR A 164 19.11 17.32 10.67
N PHE A 165 18.16 17.54 9.78
CA PHE A 165 18.31 18.37 8.60
C PHE A 165 17.18 19.39 8.55
N ASP A 166 17.51 20.65 8.35
CA ASP A 166 16.57 21.75 8.30
C ASP A 166 16.43 22.30 6.87
N ASP A 167 15.40 23.10 6.62
CA ASP A 167 15.14 23.84 5.38
C ASP A 167 14.79 23.01 4.13
N GLY A 168 14.74 21.68 4.23
CA GLY A 168 14.31 20.81 3.14
C GLY A 168 12.79 20.84 2.89
N PRO A 169 12.33 19.95 2.00
CA PRO A 169 13.14 19.16 1.09
C PRO A 169 13.63 19.93 -0.14
N ASN A 170 14.76 19.49 -0.70
CA ASN A 170 15.23 19.82 -2.03
C ASN A 170 15.69 18.51 -2.70
N PRO A 171 15.08 18.07 -3.82
CA PRO A 171 15.40 16.79 -4.45
C PRO A 171 16.89 16.58 -4.75
N ASP A 172 17.60 17.63 -5.18
CA ASP A 172 19.01 17.55 -5.57
C ASP A 172 19.93 17.26 -4.38
N THR A 173 19.53 17.62 -3.16
CA THR A 173 20.31 17.40 -1.94
C THR A 173 19.68 16.36 -1.03
N THR A 174 18.35 16.39 -0.86
CA THR A 174 17.64 15.49 0.05
C THR A 174 17.65 14.05 -0.46
N THR A 175 17.51 13.84 -1.78
CA THR A 175 17.49 12.47 -2.35
C THR A 175 18.82 11.72 -2.11
N PRO A 176 20.00 12.26 -2.44
CA PRO A 176 21.27 11.61 -2.13
C PRO A 176 21.51 11.39 -0.63
N MET A 177 21.00 12.31 0.22
CA MET A 177 21.06 12.13 1.67
C MET A 177 20.23 10.92 2.12
N LEU A 178 19.01 10.79 1.62
CA LEU A 178 18.13 9.64 1.90
C LEU A 178 18.77 8.33 1.43
N ASP A 179 19.41 8.32 0.23
CA ASP A 179 20.15 7.16 -0.26
C ASP A 179 21.26 6.75 0.72
N THR A 180 22.06 7.73 1.15
CA THR A 180 23.16 7.49 2.10
C THR A 180 22.65 6.98 3.46
N LEU A 181 21.57 7.56 3.99
CA LEU A 181 20.96 7.10 5.26
C LEU A 181 20.42 5.67 5.13
N GLU A 182 19.73 5.39 4.02
CA GLU A 182 19.18 4.06 3.74
C GLU A 182 20.30 3.00 3.63
N GLU A 183 21.34 3.27 2.87
CA GLU A 183 22.48 2.36 2.69
C GLU A 183 23.18 2.04 4.02
N ASN A 184 23.27 3.03 4.92
CA ASN A 184 23.91 2.89 6.22
C ASN A 184 22.97 2.45 7.35
N TYR A 185 21.70 2.12 7.06
CA TYR A 185 20.69 1.78 8.06
C TYR A 185 20.54 2.86 9.15
N ALA A 186 20.75 4.10 8.77
CA ALA A 186 20.62 5.26 9.63
C ALA A 186 19.25 5.93 9.45
N LYS A 187 18.78 6.60 10.49
CA LYS A 187 17.59 7.46 10.45
C LYS A 187 17.95 8.86 10.89
N ALA A 188 17.18 9.83 10.40
CA ALA A 188 17.33 11.24 10.73
C ALA A 188 15.95 11.88 10.91
N THR A 189 15.95 13.09 11.44
CA THR A 189 14.78 13.95 11.48
C THR A 189 14.93 15.06 10.43
N PHE A 190 13.92 15.25 9.59
CA PHE A 190 13.87 16.29 8.58
C PHE A 190 12.86 17.36 9.01
N PHE A 191 13.34 18.55 9.31
CA PHE A 191 12.49 19.71 9.61
C PHE A 191 12.21 20.49 8.32
N CYS A 192 11.08 20.16 7.67
CA CYS A 192 10.73 20.68 6.36
C CYS A 192 10.08 22.04 6.40
N LEU A 193 10.48 22.93 5.48
CA LEU A 193 9.71 24.14 5.17
C LEU A 193 8.41 23.75 4.47
N GLY A 194 7.28 24.26 4.93
CA GLY A 194 5.98 23.96 4.34
C GLY A 194 5.89 24.34 2.85
N GLN A 195 6.58 25.38 2.42
CA GLN A 195 6.68 25.78 1.03
C GLN A 195 7.41 24.73 0.19
N ASN A 196 8.57 24.23 0.66
CA ASN A 196 9.35 23.22 -0.03
C ASN A 196 8.65 21.87 -0.04
N ALA A 197 7.99 21.49 1.05
CA ALA A 197 7.15 20.29 1.10
C ALA A 197 6.01 20.33 0.07
N GLY A 198 5.42 21.51 -0.18
CA GLY A 198 4.42 21.71 -1.21
C GLY A 198 4.98 21.65 -2.64
N TYR A 199 6.25 22.00 -2.84
CA TYR A 199 6.91 21.89 -4.15
C TYR A 199 7.41 20.48 -4.45
N TYR A 200 7.79 19.70 -3.42
CA TYR A 200 8.44 18.41 -3.54
C TYR A 200 7.76 17.34 -2.66
N PRO A 201 6.44 17.09 -2.84
CA PRO A 201 5.69 16.17 -1.98
C PRO A 201 6.21 14.73 -2.08
N GLU A 202 6.75 14.31 -3.23
CA GLU A 202 7.31 12.97 -3.42
C GLU A 202 8.58 12.75 -2.56
N THR A 203 9.36 13.82 -2.32
CA THR A 203 10.54 13.75 -1.47
C THR A 203 10.13 13.58 -0.01
N VAL A 204 9.12 14.33 0.45
CA VAL A 204 8.53 14.16 1.80
C VAL A 204 7.95 12.75 1.98
N GLN A 205 7.24 12.26 0.95
CA GLN A 205 6.70 10.90 0.96
C GLN A 205 7.82 9.85 1.08
N ARG A 206 8.96 10.06 0.41
CA ARG A 206 10.10 9.18 0.52
C ARG A 206 10.74 9.22 1.91
N GLU A 207 10.90 10.42 2.51
CA GLU A 207 11.35 10.56 3.90
C GLU A 207 10.48 9.71 4.84
N HIS A 208 9.16 9.85 4.73
CA HIS A 208 8.20 9.09 5.52
C HIS A 208 8.31 7.56 5.26
N ASN A 209 8.31 7.14 3.98
CA ASN A 209 8.36 5.73 3.61
C ASN A 209 9.63 5.03 4.13
N LEU A 210 10.76 5.74 4.17
CA LEU A 210 12.00 5.27 4.77
C LEU A 210 11.97 5.30 6.32
N GLY A 211 10.86 5.77 6.92
CA GLY A 211 10.68 5.86 8.36
C GLY A 211 11.56 6.91 9.01
N MET A 212 11.89 7.97 8.28
CA MET A 212 12.49 9.17 8.84
C MET A 212 11.44 9.93 9.65
N GLU A 213 11.87 10.68 10.65
CA GLU A 213 11.01 11.62 11.35
C GLU A 213 10.85 12.88 10.48
N VAL A 214 9.60 13.31 10.23
CA VAL A 214 9.32 14.52 9.46
C VAL A 214 8.66 15.55 10.36
N GLY A 215 9.34 16.67 10.57
CA GLY A 215 8.90 17.80 11.37
C GLY A 215 8.65 19.05 10.53
N THR A 216 8.08 20.09 11.14
CA THR A 216 7.86 21.38 10.47
C THR A 216 8.92 22.39 10.86
N HIS A 217 9.46 23.11 9.87
CA HIS A 217 10.42 24.22 10.05
C HIS A 217 9.83 25.57 9.63
N THR A 218 8.60 25.86 10.02
CA THR A 218 7.77 26.97 9.53
C THR A 218 7.37 26.81 8.04
N TYR A 219 6.60 27.77 7.50
CA TYR A 219 6.21 27.70 6.09
C TYR A 219 7.31 28.20 5.15
N SER A 220 7.95 29.33 5.47
CA SER A 220 8.90 30.04 4.59
C SER A 220 10.09 30.62 5.36
N HIS A 221 10.50 30.02 6.46
CA HIS A 221 11.64 30.39 7.31
C HIS A 221 11.61 31.84 7.84
N LYS A 222 10.42 32.44 7.95
CA LYS A 222 10.27 33.81 8.50
C LYS A 222 10.41 33.76 10.00
N VAL A 223 11.10 34.76 10.54
CA VAL A 223 11.20 34.98 12.00
C VAL A 223 9.79 35.22 12.56
N LEU A 224 9.31 34.33 13.41
CA LEU A 224 7.91 34.32 13.88
C LEU A 224 7.54 35.60 14.67
N THR A 225 8.50 36.17 15.39
CA THR A 225 8.32 37.46 16.16
C THR A 225 8.16 38.67 15.26
N SER A 226 8.62 38.59 13.98
CA SER A 226 8.46 39.67 13.01
C SER A 226 7.13 39.65 12.28
N LEU A 227 6.35 38.56 12.43
CA LEU A 227 5.05 38.44 11.79
C LEU A 227 4.01 39.23 12.60
N ALA A 228 3.46 40.28 11.98
CA ALA A 228 2.40 41.08 12.59
C ALA A 228 1.22 40.16 12.99
N ARG A 229 0.76 40.29 14.24
CA ARG A 229 -0.52 39.71 14.66
C ARG A 229 -1.62 40.36 13.83
N ARG A 230 -2.17 39.63 12.86
CA ARG A 230 -3.43 40.05 12.26
C ARG A 230 -4.52 39.88 13.33
N SER A 231 -5.05 40.99 13.80
CA SER A 231 -6.20 41.02 14.70
C SER A 231 -7.36 40.23 14.04
N GLY A 232 -7.83 39.17 14.70
CA GLY A 232 -8.98 38.41 14.25
C GLY A 232 -8.71 37.11 13.45
N SER A 233 -7.46 36.79 13.08
CA SER A 233 -7.14 35.44 12.60
C SER A 233 -6.43 34.68 13.71
N SER A 234 -7.09 33.64 14.26
CA SER A 234 -6.39 32.65 15.03
C SER A 234 -5.18 32.18 14.20
N PHE A 235 -3.98 32.32 14.78
CA PHE A 235 -2.77 31.79 14.17
C PHE A 235 -2.97 30.28 13.97
N ASN A 236 -3.32 29.89 12.75
CA ASN A 236 -3.75 28.54 12.43
C ASN A 236 -2.49 27.68 12.22
N ALA A 237 -1.66 27.57 13.27
CA ALA A 237 -0.58 26.59 13.34
C ALA A 237 -1.12 25.16 13.10
N GLY A 238 -2.38 24.90 13.44
CA GLY A 238 -3.06 23.65 13.17
C GLY A 238 -3.28 23.37 11.68
N LYS A 239 -3.69 24.38 10.88
CA LYS A 239 -3.90 24.16 9.43
C LYS A 239 -2.60 23.96 8.64
N ARG A 240 -1.47 24.50 9.14
CA ARG A 240 -0.16 24.30 8.50
C ARG A 240 0.52 22.99 8.93
N ARG A 241 0.16 22.47 10.11
CA ARG A 241 0.51 21.12 10.53
C ARG A 241 -0.29 20.07 9.76
N LEU A 242 -1.55 20.35 9.45
CA LEU A 242 -2.40 19.54 8.58
C LEU A 242 -1.81 19.40 7.15
N ALA A 243 -1.22 20.45 6.57
CA ALA A 243 -0.65 20.38 5.23
C ALA A 243 0.53 19.40 5.10
N LEU A 244 1.30 19.15 6.16
CA LEU A 244 2.32 18.10 6.21
C LEU A 244 1.69 16.73 6.48
N TYR A 245 0.66 16.67 7.33
CA TYR A 245 -0.09 15.43 7.57
C TYR A 245 -0.89 14.98 6.33
N ASP A 246 -1.54 15.90 5.62
CA ASP A 246 -2.31 15.58 4.40
C ASP A 246 -1.42 15.18 3.21
N LEU A 247 -0.11 15.46 3.26
CA LEU A 247 0.86 15.03 2.25
C LEU A 247 1.50 13.67 2.56
N VAL A 248 1.42 13.20 3.80
CA VAL A 248 2.18 12.02 4.27
C VAL A 248 1.24 10.87 4.69
N PHE A 249 -0.04 11.13 4.95
CA PHE A 249 -1.06 10.18 5.40
C PHE A 249 -2.30 10.22 4.53
#